data_5d9359c14b64b6b22d8fbe457fb17198
#
_entry.id   5d9359c14b64b6b22d8fbe457fb17198
#
_cell.length_a   1.000
_cell.length_b   1.000
_cell.length_c   1.000
_cell.angle_alpha   90.00
_cell.angle_beta   90.00
_cell.angle_gamma   90.00
#
_symmetry.space_group_name_H-M   'P 1'
#
loop_
_entity.id
_entity.type
_entity.pdbx_description
1 polymer ?
#
loop_
_entity_poly.entity_id
_entity_poly.type
_entity_poly.pdbx_seq_one_letter_code
_entity_poly.pdbx_strand_id
1 'polypeptide(L)'
;MLGQRRTLTELATPATQGKAQWDLIVIGGGITGAGVMLEAARRGQRVLLLEQTDFAWGTSSRSSKMVHGGLRYIAQGDIALTRHSLLERERLLNELPGLVERATYLFPLRKGVFPGRWPMKAVLWLYDFLAGIRDHRYLNRAQLLERVPGLRDQDLTGAMCYTDALTDDCRLVMRTLLEGARHGGVAQNYARVVQAERSEKGEQGFSVTVEDRVSGELSTLKATAVVSATGAWADRFSGTEARVRPLRGSHLFIDPAVLPVNDCLTVMHPEDGRPVFVFPWEGVTCVGTTDLDHPQDMDIEAAASDREVVYLLKLINTQFPGRNVTREHIYSTIAGVRPVIASGKGVDPSKERRDHAVWGENGIVTVSGGKLTTFRLIALDALLATGLIDDKEHRRSQKSKARGFEPIENAPEAVEAFLHADQTNPAFIEWILAHESVVHLDDLMLRRTRLGLLKPAAGIAVLATLRTQIQQALGWDDTRWDKELIRYRQIHQRYYGVPTPAGAAAEPNVSAEIREKQAG
;
A
#
# COMPACT_ATOMS: atom_id res chain seq x y z
N MET A 1 14.04 -0.06 16.18
CA MET A 1 13.89 1.10 15.28
C MET A 1 14.67 0.84 14.01
N LEU A 2 14.22 1.29 12.84
CA LEU A 2 14.98 1.06 11.59
C LEU A 2 16.31 1.81 11.60
N GLY A 3 16.33 3.00 12.23
CA GLY A 3 17.53 3.83 12.34
C GLY A 3 17.99 4.42 11.01
N GLN A 4 19.25 4.79 10.93
CA GLN A 4 19.90 5.19 9.69
C GLN A 4 20.25 3.95 8.84
N ARG A 5 20.35 4.13 7.53
CA ARG A 5 20.77 3.07 6.61
C ARG A 5 22.17 2.56 6.98
N ARG A 6 22.35 1.25 6.84
CA ARG A 6 23.65 0.59 7.01
C ARG A 6 24.41 0.55 5.69
N THR A 7 25.72 0.50 5.73
CA THR A 7 26.53 0.20 4.53
C THR A 7 26.38 -1.26 4.14
N LEU A 8 26.58 -1.60 2.86
CA LEU A 8 26.56 -2.99 2.42
C LEU A 8 27.66 -3.82 3.11
N THR A 9 28.81 -3.22 3.43
CA THR A 9 29.87 -3.86 4.19
C THR A 9 29.42 -4.28 5.59
N GLU A 10 28.67 -3.42 6.30
CA GLU A 10 28.09 -3.77 7.62
C GLU A 10 27.08 -4.90 7.50
N LEU A 11 26.25 -4.91 6.45
CA LEU A 11 25.29 -5.98 6.18
C LEU A 11 25.97 -7.30 5.79
N ALA A 12 27.16 -7.24 5.19
CA ALA A 12 27.96 -8.39 4.76
C ALA A 12 28.78 -9.03 5.88
N THR A 13 28.90 -8.39 7.05
CA THR A 13 29.71 -8.89 8.16
C THR A 13 29.02 -10.08 8.84
N PRO A 14 29.61 -11.29 8.85
CA PRO A 14 28.99 -12.44 9.50
C PRO A 14 28.98 -12.30 11.03
N ALA A 15 27.87 -12.65 11.65
CA ALA A 15 27.75 -12.66 13.11
C ALA A 15 28.59 -13.76 13.76
N THR A 16 28.92 -14.84 13.01
CA THR A 16 29.70 -15.99 13.49
C THR A 16 30.42 -16.65 12.31
N GLN A 17 31.70 -16.97 12.47
CA GLN A 17 32.47 -17.69 11.43
C GLN A 17 31.79 -19.02 11.04
N GLY A 18 31.70 -19.30 9.72
CA GLY A 18 31.21 -20.57 9.17
C GLY A 18 29.70 -20.71 9.02
N LYS A 19 28.89 -19.68 9.40
CA LYS A 19 27.43 -19.65 9.16
C LYS A 19 27.08 -18.62 8.10
N ALA A 20 25.93 -18.83 7.40
CA ALA A 20 25.34 -17.80 6.57
C ALA A 20 25.12 -16.53 7.41
N GLN A 21 25.29 -15.36 6.79
CA GLN A 21 25.12 -14.05 7.46
C GLN A 21 23.68 -13.89 7.96
N TRP A 22 22.72 -14.36 7.17
CA TRP A 22 21.29 -14.25 7.39
C TRP A 22 20.61 -15.60 7.32
N ASP A 23 19.65 -15.84 8.20
CA ASP A 23 18.80 -17.03 8.11
C ASP A 23 17.77 -16.85 6.99
N LEU A 24 17.33 -15.59 6.77
CA LEU A 24 16.40 -15.22 5.71
C LEU A 24 16.74 -13.86 5.11
N ILE A 25 16.80 -13.78 3.78
CA ILE A 25 16.71 -12.50 3.05
C ILE A 25 15.33 -12.39 2.41
N VAL A 26 14.65 -11.25 2.67
CA VAL A 26 13.36 -10.88 2.08
C VAL A 26 13.59 -9.79 1.04
N ILE A 27 13.16 -10.02 -0.19
CA ILE A 27 13.27 -9.06 -1.30
C ILE A 27 11.92 -8.36 -1.46
N GLY A 28 11.88 -7.03 -1.25
CA GLY A 28 10.70 -6.19 -1.36
C GLY A 28 10.19 -5.65 -0.04
N GLY A 29 10.11 -4.33 0.09
CA GLY A 29 9.70 -3.57 1.27
C GLY A 29 8.24 -3.12 1.28
N GLY A 30 7.35 -3.85 0.58
CA GLY A 30 5.90 -3.69 0.68
C GLY A 30 5.33 -4.41 1.91
N ILE A 31 4.00 -4.37 2.07
CA ILE A 31 3.33 -4.96 3.24
C ILE A 31 3.59 -6.47 3.39
N THR A 32 3.71 -7.20 2.29
CA THR A 32 3.99 -8.64 2.30
C THR A 32 5.38 -8.91 2.85
N GLY A 33 6.40 -8.23 2.31
CA GLY A 33 7.79 -8.40 2.79
C GLY A 33 7.96 -7.92 4.23
N ALA A 34 7.36 -6.81 4.61
CA ALA A 34 7.33 -6.33 6.00
C ALA A 34 6.72 -7.38 6.95
N GLY A 35 5.61 -8.01 6.53
CA GLY A 35 4.98 -9.11 7.27
C GLY A 35 5.89 -10.33 7.42
N VAL A 36 6.57 -10.76 6.33
CA VAL A 36 7.52 -11.88 6.35
C VAL A 36 8.69 -11.57 7.29
N MET A 37 9.26 -10.36 7.20
CA MET A 37 10.32 -9.93 8.11
C MET A 37 9.86 -9.98 9.57
N LEU A 38 8.69 -9.42 9.88
CA LEU A 38 8.15 -9.40 11.23
C LEU A 38 7.94 -10.81 11.79
N GLU A 39 7.28 -11.68 11.03
CA GLU A 39 6.97 -13.04 11.49
C GLU A 39 8.25 -13.89 11.64
N ALA A 40 9.27 -13.69 10.79
CA ALA A 40 10.58 -14.34 10.93
C ALA A 40 11.35 -13.81 12.15
N ALA A 41 11.43 -12.49 12.32
CA ALA A 41 12.15 -11.87 13.44
C ALA A 41 11.57 -12.27 14.81
N ARG A 42 10.25 -12.36 14.94
CA ARG A 42 9.57 -12.85 16.15
C ARG A 42 9.96 -14.28 16.54
N ARG A 43 10.43 -15.05 15.60
CA ARG A 43 10.92 -16.45 15.80
C ARG A 43 12.42 -16.51 16.04
N GLY A 44 13.07 -15.36 16.22
CA GLY A 44 14.50 -15.27 16.46
C GLY A 44 15.36 -15.52 15.22
N GLN A 45 14.77 -15.50 14.02
CA GLN A 45 15.52 -15.60 12.78
C GLN A 45 16.29 -14.30 12.52
N ARG A 46 17.53 -14.40 12.07
CA ARG A 46 18.29 -13.25 11.57
C ARG A 46 17.78 -12.91 10.17
N VAL A 47 16.89 -11.95 10.09
CA VAL A 47 16.23 -11.58 8.84
C VAL A 47 16.67 -10.21 8.35
N LEU A 48 16.98 -10.12 7.05
CA LEU A 48 17.26 -8.90 6.31
C LEU A 48 16.22 -8.69 5.24
N LEU A 49 15.56 -7.53 5.25
CA LEU A 49 14.67 -7.09 4.19
C LEU A 49 15.39 -6.05 3.33
N LEU A 50 15.36 -6.25 2.01
CA LEU A 50 15.97 -5.36 1.01
C LEU A 50 14.90 -4.80 0.08
N GLU A 51 14.84 -3.45 -0.01
CA GLU A 51 13.92 -2.74 -0.90
C GLU A 51 14.70 -1.88 -1.90
N GLN A 52 14.39 -2.02 -3.18
CA GLN A 52 15.14 -1.36 -4.26
C GLN A 52 14.94 0.16 -4.32
N THR A 53 13.85 0.66 -3.78
CA THR A 53 13.51 2.09 -3.71
C THR A 53 13.26 2.45 -2.25
N ASP A 54 12.22 3.18 -1.92
CA ASP A 54 11.81 3.39 -0.53
C ASP A 54 10.75 2.37 -0.09
N PHE A 55 10.66 2.14 1.22
CA PHE A 55 9.63 1.28 1.80
C PHE A 55 8.23 1.69 1.37
N ALA A 56 7.40 0.71 1.07
CA ALA A 56 6.04 0.88 0.56
C ALA A 56 5.94 1.64 -0.78
N TRP A 57 7.04 1.88 -1.50
CA TRP A 57 7.04 2.65 -2.74
C TRP A 57 6.06 2.11 -3.80
N GLY A 58 5.87 0.82 -3.91
CA GLY A 58 4.95 0.18 -4.85
C GLY A 58 3.48 0.29 -4.45
N THR A 59 2.73 -0.79 -4.57
CA THR A 59 1.28 -0.90 -4.29
C THR A 59 0.91 -0.52 -2.86
N SER A 60 1.81 -0.74 -1.90
CA SER A 60 1.56 -0.60 -0.47
C SER A 60 1.46 0.84 0.04
N SER A 61 1.63 1.86 -0.81
CA SER A 61 1.31 3.27 -0.51
C SER A 61 0.20 3.83 -1.38
N ARG A 62 -0.36 3.02 -2.29
CA ARG A 62 -1.29 3.44 -3.35
C ARG A 62 -2.54 2.58 -3.41
N SER A 63 -2.90 1.98 -2.28
CA SER A 63 -4.14 1.22 -2.12
C SER A 63 -5.35 2.15 -1.89
N SER A 64 -6.53 1.57 -1.79
CA SER A 64 -7.76 2.30 -1.42
C SER A 64 -7.82 2.68 0.08
N LYS A 65 -6.72 2.57 0.84
CA LYS A 65 -6.65 2.95 2.27
C LYS A 65 -7.60 2.16 3.18
N MET A 66 -8.00 0.97 2.79
CA MET A 66 -9.03 0.18 3.47
C MET A 66 -8.46 -1.13 4.03
N VAL A 67 -8.84 -1.43 5.26
CA VAL A 67 -8.70 -2.74 5.89
C VAL A 67 -10.11 -3.35 5.96
N HIS A 68 -10.45 -4.21 5.00
CA HIS A 68 -11.83 -4.64 4.79
C HIS A 68 -11.97 -6.15 4.59
N GLY A 69 -13.12 -6.70 4.96
CA GLY A 69 -13.43 -8.11 4.76
C GLY A 69 -13.67 -8.49 3.29
N GLY A 70 -14.10 -7.52 2.48
CA GLY A 70 -14.37 -7.72 1.07
C GLY A 70 -15.76 -8.28 0.81
N LEU A 71 -16.77 -7.46 0.99
CA LEU A 71 -18.19 -7.80 0.77
C LEU A 71 -18.44 -8.43 -0.61
N ARG A 72 -17.68 -8.01 -1.63
CA ARG A 72 -17.76 -8.56 -3.00
C ARG A 72 -17.42 -10.05 -3.07
N TYR A 73 -16.53 -10.56 -2.20
CA TYR A 73 -16.12 -11.96 -2.25
C TYR A 73 -17.23 -12.90 -1.78
N ILE A 74 -18.13 -12.44 -0.88
CA ILE A 74 -19.36 -13.19 -0.53
C ILE A 74 -20.20 -13.39 -1.79
N ALA A 75 -20.37 -12.36 -2.60
CA ALA A 75 -21.12 -12.45 -3.85
C ALA A 75 -20.45 -13.37 -4.90
N GLN A 76 -19.14 -13.59 -4.80
CA GLN A 76 -18.37 -14.51 -5.61
C GLN A 76 -18.29 -15.93 -5.01
N GLY A 77 -18.89 -16.18 -3.83
CA GLY A 77 -18.87 -17.47 -3.16
C GLY A 77 -17.62 -17.75 -2.32
N ASP A 78 -16.69 -16.80 -2.21
CA ASP A 78 -15.45 -16.97 -1.43
C ASP A 78 -15.62 -16.56 0.03
N ILE A 79 -16.33 -17.41 0.76
CA ILE A 79 -16.63 -17.21 2.17
C ILE A 79 -15.38 -17.36 3.04
N ALA A 80 -14.46 -18.25 2.67
CA ALA A 80 -13.24 -18.49 3.43
C ALA A 80 -12.32 -17.25 3.44
N LEU A 81 -12.07 -16.66 2.26
CA LEU A 81 -11.29 -15.43 2.12
C LEU A 81 -11.93 -14.26 2.87
N THR A 82 -13.26 -14.13 2.78
CA THR A 82 -13.99 -13.11 3.53
C THR A 82 -13.82 -13.29 5.04
N ARG A 83 -13.99 -14.52 5.56
CA ARG A 83 -13.82 -14.82 6.99
C ARG A 83 -12.41 -14.51 7.47
N HIS A 84 -11.37 -14.93 6.75
CA HIS A 84 -9.98 -14.61 7.10
C HIS A 84 -9.73 -13.09 7.10
N SER A 85 -10.22 -12.39 6.07
CA SER A 85 -10.08 -10.93 5.99
C SER A 85 -10.78 -10.21 7.14
N LEU A 86 -11.98 -10.66 7.55
CA LEU A 86 -12.71 -10.07 8.67
C LEU A 86 -12.01 -10.31 10.01
N LEU A 87 -11.49 -11.51 10.24
CA LEU A 87 -10.73 -11.81 11.46
C LEU A 87 -9.44 -10.99 11.57
N GLU A 88 -8.71 -10.84 10.47
CA GLU A 88 -7.50 -10.01 10.45
C GLU A 88 -7.86 -8.52 10.56
N ARG A 89 -8.99 -8.05 10.00
CA ARG A 89 -9.48 -6.68 10.21
C ARG A 89 -9.73 -6.39 11.70
N GLU A 90 -10.49 -7.26 12.38
CA GLU A 90 -10.78 -7.09 13.81
C GLU A 90 -9.50 -7.15 14.65
N ARG A 91 -8.53 -7.98 14.23
CA ARG A 91 -7.22 -8.02 14.87
C ARG A 91 -6.50 -6.68 14.75
N LEU A 92 -6.38 -6.13 13.54
CA LEU A 92 -5.70 -4.87 13.29
C LEU A 92 -6.37 -3.69 14.00
N LEU A 93 -7.71 -3.65 14.05
CA LEU A 93 -8.47 -2.65 14.81
C LEU A 93 -8.14 -2.67 16.30
N ASN A 94 -7.90 -3.86 16.87
CA ASN A 94 -7.57 -4.00 18.29
C ASN A 94 -6.09 -3.77 18.59
N GLU A 95 -5.20 -4.09 17.66
CA GLU A 95 -3.76 -4.02 17.86
C GLU A 95 -3.17 -2.66 17.49
N LEU A 96 -3.80 -1.93 16.56
CA LEU A 96 -3.31 -0.66 16.00
C LEU A 96 -4.39 0.44 16.05
N PRO A 97 -4.91 0.76 17.24
CA PRO A 97 -5.87 1.86 17.38
C PRO A 97 -5.23 3.19 16.94
N GLY A 98 -6.00 4.03 16.21
CA GLY A 98 -5.49 5.28 15.64
C GLY A 98 -4.69 5.14 14.34
N LEU A 99 -4.27 3.91 13.98
CA LEU A 99 -3.72 3.63 12.65
C LEU A 99 -4.69 2.80 11.80
N VAL A 100 -5.50 1.98 12.42
CA VAL A 100 -6.61 1.27 11.77
C VAL A 100 -7.88 1.60 12.55
N GLU A 101 -8.83 2.26 11.89
CA GLU A 101 -10.03 2.77 12.53
C GLU A 101 -11.30 2.28 11.85
N ARG A 102 -12.34 2.07 12.66
CA ARG A 102 -13.67 1.71 12.15
C ARG A 102 -14.25 2.85 11.32
N ALA A 103 -14.76 2.51 10.16
CA ALA A 103 -15.44 3.45 9.29
C ALA A 103 -16.82 2.92 8.88
N THR A 104 -17.80 3.82 8.86
CA THR A 104 -19.14 3.51 8.38
C THR A 104 -19.18 3.53 6.86
N TYR A 105 -19.66 2.45 6.28
CA TYR A 105 -19.88 2.32 4.84
C TYR A 105 -21.36 2.39 4.53
N LEU A 106 -21.71 3.21 3.56
CA LEU A 106 -23.06 3.42 3.06
C LEU A 106 -23.15 2.88 1.63
N PHE A 107 -24.09 1.98 1.40
CA PHE A 107 -24.43 1.48 0.07
C PHE A 107 -25.80 2.02 -0.33
N PRO A 108 -25.87 3.12 -1.12
CA PRO A 108 -27.15 3.68 -1.57
C PRO A 108 -27.94 2.68 -2.42
N LEU A 109 -29.23 2.55 -2.12
CA LEU A 109 -30.16 1.67 -2.81
C LEU A 109 -31.08 2.48 -3.71
N ARG A 110 -31.26 2.05 -4.95
CA ARG A 110 -32.09 2.71 -5.94
C ARG A 110 -33.20 1.78 -6.44
N LYS A 111 -34.36 2.35 -6.77
CA LYS A 111 -35.50 1.61 -7.30
C LYS A 111 -35.14 0.92 -8.62
N GLY A 112 -35.41 -0.36 -8.72
CA GLY A 112 -35.12 -1.15 -9.92
C GLY A 112 -33.66 -1.52 -10.16
N VAL A 113 -32.75 -1.18 -9.25
CA VAL A 113 -31.31 -1.49 -9.34
C VAL A 113 -30.97 -2.61 -8.36
N PHE A 114 -30.26 -3.64 -8.83
CA PHE A 114 -29.72 -4.71 -7.99
C PHE A 114 -28.35 -4.28 -7.37
N PRO A 115 -28.06 -4.65 -6.11
CA PRO A 115 -28.92 -5.38 -5.16
C PRO A 115 -29.96 -4.46 -4.50
N GLY A 116 -31.19 -4.97 -4.35
CA GLY A 116 -32.20 -4.31 -3.55
C GLY A 116 -31.97 -4.49 -2.05
N ARG A 117 -32.86 -3.91 -1.23
CA ARG A 117 -32.75 -3.92 0.26
C ARG A 117 -32.60 -5.33 0.85
N TRP A 118 -33.42 -6.28 0.44
CA TRP A 118 -33.47 -7.60 1.06
C TRP A 118 -32.27 -8.48 0.71
N PRO A 119 -31.84 -8.61 -0.56
CA PRO A 119 -30.61 -9.30 -0.90
C PRO A 119 -29.39 -8.70 -0.18
N MET A 120 -29.26 -7.37 -0.15
CA MET A 120 -28.15 -6.71 0.52
C MET A 120 -28.17 -6.95 2.04
N LYS A 121 -29.36 -6.95 2.67
CA LYS A 121 -29.50 -7.28 4.09
C LYS A 121 -29.03 -8.70 4.39
N ALA A 122 -29.38 -9.67 3.55
CA ALA A 122 -28.94 -11.06 3.74
C ALA A 122 -27.42 -11.20 3.63
N VAL A 123 -26.80 -10.54 2.64
CA VAL A 123 -25.34 -10.52 2.47
C VAL A 123 -24.66 -9.86 3.69
N LEU A 124 -25.16 -8.74 4.16
CA LEU A 124 -24.60 -8.05 5.33
C LEU A 124 -24.82 -8.81 6.63
N TRP A 125 -25.93 -9.54 6.76
CA TRP A 125 -26.13 -10.44 7.89
C TRP A 125 -25.06 -11.53 7.94
N LEU A 126 -24.74 -12.15 6.80
CA LEU A 126 -23.66 -13.13 6.71
C LEU A 126 -22.29 -12.49 6.99
N TYR A 127 -22.06 -11.28 6.49
CA TYR A 127 -20.83 -10.51 6.70
C TYR A 127 -20.58 -10.24 8.18
N ASP A 128 -21.62 -9.75 8.88
CA ASP A 128 -21.58 -9.51 10.32
C ASP A 128 -21.36 -10.80 11.11
N PHE A 129 -22.06 -11.87 10.72
CA PHE A 129 -21.91 -13.19 11.36
C PHE A 129 -20.47 -13.70 11.26
N LEU A 130 -19.84 -13.58 10.09
CA LEU A 130 -18.44 -13.98 9.87
C LEU A 130 -17.44 -13.10 10.64
N ALA A 131 -17.78 -11.83 10.87
CA ALA A 131 -16.98 -10.89 11.66
C ALA A 131 -17.20 -11.03 13.18
N GLY A 132 -18.28 -11.73 13.61
CA GLY A 132 -18.66 -11.80 15.02
C GLY A 132 -19.27 -10.52 15.58
N ILE A 133 -19.82 -9.66 14.72
CA ILE A 133 -20.45 -8.37 15.08
C ILE A 133 -21.94 -8.35 14.66
N ARG A 134 -22.67 -7.31 15.04
CA ARG A 134 -24.04 -7.02 14.59
C ARG A 134 -24.17 -5.53 14.39
N ASP A 135 -23.86 -5.04 13.21
CA ASP A 135 -23.73 -3.61 12.98
C ASP A 135 -24.45 -3.10 11.73
N HIS A 136 -24.86 -3.98 10.81
CA HIS A 136 -25.57 -3.51 9.63
C HIS A 136 -26.96 -2.96 9.97
N ARG A 137 -27.31 -1.84 9.35
CA ARG A 137 -28.61 -1.21 9.49
C ARG A 137 -29.09 -0.60 8.18
N TYR A 138 -30.37 -0.35 8.08
CA TYR A 138 -30.97 0.35 6.96
C TYR A 138 -31.26 1.81 7.35
N LEU A 139 -30.81 2.73 6.51
CA LEU A 139 -31.20 4.14 6.56
C LEU A 139 -32.27 4.38 5.49
N ASN A 140 -33.37 5.03 5.88
CA ASN A 140 -34.37 5.46 4.90
C ASN A 140 -33.82 6.64 4.07
N ARG A 141 -34.57 7.01 3.01
CA ARG A 141 -34.15 8.09 2.09
C ARG A 141 -33.86 9.40 2.80
N ALA A 142 -34.70 9.84 3.73
CA ALA A 142 -34.53 11.10 4.47
C ALA A 142 -33.24 11.07 5.31
N GLN A 143 -33.04 10.02 6.10
CA GLN A 143 -31.82 9.80 6.90
C GLN A 143 -30.54 9.76 6.06
N LEU A 144 -30.60 9.15 4.87
CA LEU A 144 -29.44 9.11 3.98
C LEU A 144 -29.12 10.49 3.42
N LEU A 145 -30.10 11.26 2.96
CA LEU A 145 -29.89 12.61 2.41
C LEU A 145 -29.43 13.63 3.46
N GLU A 146 -29.88 13.49 4.69
CA GLU A 146 -29.37 14.26 5.82
C GLU A 146 -27.89 13.95 6.09
N ARG A 147 -27.52 12.67 6.03
CA ARG A 147 -26.14 12.21 6.31
C ARG A 147 -25.17 12.47 5.16
N VAL A 148 -25.66 12.47 3.93
CA VAL A 148 -24.88 12.71 2.69
C VAL A 148 -25.54 13.83 1.86
N PRO A 149 -25.36 15.09 2.26
CA PRO A 149 -25.96 16.24 1.56
C PRO A 149 -25.45 16.37 0.12
N GLY A 150 -26.38 16.53 -0.82
CA GLY A 150 -26.08 16.68 -2.24
C GLY A 150 -25.96 15.36 -3.01
N LEU A 151 -26.14 14.20 -2.36
CA LEU A 151 -26.26 12.94 -3.06
C LEU A 151 -27.47 12.95 -4.00
N ARG A 152 -27.30 12.46 -5.23
CA ARG A 152 -28.37 12.37 -6.22
C ARG A 152 -29.57 11.61 -5.68
N ASP A 153 -30.69 12.29 -5.60
CA ASP A 153 -31.91 11.80 -4.97
C ASP A 153 -32.80 10.93 -5.87
N GLN A 154 -32.65 11.03 -7.20
CA GLN A 154 -33.47 10.29 -8.14
C GLN A 154 -33.45 8.79 -7.89
N ASP A 155 -34.66 8.19 -7.78
CA ASP A 155 -34.88 6.75 -7.52
C ASP A 155 -34.25 6.22 -6.21
N LEU A 156 -33.79 7.10 -5.33
CA LEU A 156 -33.17 6.74 -4.07
C LEU A 156 -34.21 6.19 -3.09
N THR A 157 -34.01 4.99 -2.56
CA THR A 157 -34.91 4.36 -1.60
C THR A 157 -34.34 4.40 -0.18
N GLY A 158 -33.04 4.53 -0.02
CA GLY A 158 -32.30 4.54 1.24
C GLY A 158 -30.89 4.01 1.06
N ALA A 159 -30.27 3.54 2.13
CA ALA A 159 -28.97 2.88 2.09
C ALA A 159 -28.89 1.70 3.07
N MET A 160 -28.07 0.72 2.75
CA MET A 160 -27.54 -0.20 3.74
C MET A 160 -26.25 0.37 4.32
N CYS A 161 -26.17 0.32 5.65
CA CYS A 161 -25.03 0.77 6.41
C CYS A 161 -24.33 -0.45 7.02
N TYR A 162 -23.01 -0.49 6.96
CA TYR A 162 -22.17 -1.55 7.55
C TYR A 162 -20.81 -0.98 7.94
N THR A 163 -20.02 -1.74 8.70
CA THR A 163 -18.71 -1.31 9.17
C THR A 163 -17.59 -2.09 8.50
N ASP A 164 -16.60 -1.36 8.02
CA ASP A 164 -15.26 -1.84 7.69
C ASP A 164 -14.22 -0.91 8.37
N ALA A 165 -12.99 -0.85 7.88
CA ALA A 165 -11.98 0.02 8.47
C ALA A 165 -11.18 0.78 7.42
N LEU A 166 -10.70 1.97 7.80
CA LEU A 166 -9.71 2.77 7.10
C LEU A 166 -8.35 2.65 7.77
N THR A 167 -7.31 2.93 7.01
CA THR A 167 -5.91 2.98 7.48
C THR A 167 -5.09 3.92 6.60
N ASP A 168 -3.90 4.28 7.05
CA ASP A 168 -2.82 4.64 6.13
C ASP A 168 -2.02 3.39 5.78
N ASP A 169 -2.04 3.02 4.50
CA ASP A 169 -1.42 1.80 4.01
C ASP A 169 0.12 1.84 4.13
N CYS A 170 0.75 2.98 3.88
CA CYS A 170 2.18 3.12 4.04
C CYS A 170 2.60 3.09 5.52
N ARG A 171 1.85 3.78 6.39
CA ARG A 171 2.10 3.74 7.84
C ARG A 171 1.93 2.34 8.41
N LEU A 172 1.00 1.55 7.88
CA LEU A 172 0.87 0.15 8.27
C LEU A 172 2.13 -0.66 7.89
N VAL A 173 2.73 -0.40 6.71
CA VAL A 173 4.02 -1.02 6.34
C VAL A 173 5.11 -0.56 7.30
N MET A 174 5.25 0.76 7.53
CA MET A 174 6.27 1.31 8.42
C MET A 174 6.14 0.75 9.84
N ARG A 175 4.90 0.70 10.37
CA ARG A 175 4.62 0.12 11.69
C ARG A 175 5.00 -1.36 11.77
N THR A 176 4.76 -2.12 10.68
CA THR A 176 5.15 -3.53 10.59
C THR A 176 6.67 -3.70 10.56
N LEU A 177 7.38 -2.85 9.80
CA LEU A 177 8.85 -2.86 9.76
C LEU A 177 9.47 -2.47 11.12
N LEU A 178 8.93 -1.45 11.77
CA LEU A 178 9.38 -1.00 13.11
C LEU A 178 9.21 -2.11 14.14
N GLU A 179 8.08 -2.83 14.11
CA GLU A 179 7.87 -3.99 14.98
C GLU A 179 8.85 -5.13 14.66
N GLY A 180 9.09 -5.42 13.37
CA GLY A 180 10.10 -6.41 12.97
C GLY A 180 11.51 -6.05 13.44
N ALA A 181 11.88 -4.77 13.35
CA ALA A 181 13.17 -4.28 13.82
C ALA A 181 13.31 -4.36 15.35
N ARG A 182 12.23 -4.18 16.10
CA ARG A 182 12.19 -4.40 17.56
C ARG A 182 12.57 -5.84 17.92
N HIS A 183 12.19 -6.80 17.09
CA HIS A 183 12.53 -8.22 17.25
C HIS A 183 13.88 -8.61 16.61
N GLY A 184 14.72 -7.65 16.23
CA GLY A 184 16.06 -7.88 15.69
C GLY A 184 16.13 -8.03 14.17
N GLY A 185 15.01 -7.88 13.45
CA GLY A 185 15.02 -7.80 11.99
C GLY A 185 15.70 -6.52 11.49
N VAL A 186 16.32 -6.60 10.33
CA VAL A 186 16.98 -5.46 9.66
C VAL A 186 16.25 -5.18 8.35
N ALA A 187 15.93 -3.91 8.09
CA ALA A 187 15.38 -3.48 6.82
C ALA A 187 16.23 -2.37 6.21
N GLN A 188 16.49 -2.48 4.91
CA GLN A 188 17.29 -1.54 4.15
C GLN A 188 16.55 -1.12 2.89
N ASN A 189 16.26 0.19 2.75
CA ASN A 189 15.73 0.77 1.53
C ASN A 189 16.86 1.20 0.59
N TYR A 190 16.55 1.49 -0.66
CA TYR A 190 17.51 1.80 -1.72
C TYR A 190 18.61 0.73 -1.86
N ALA A 191 18.25 -0.53 -1.59
CA ALA A 191 19.11 -1.70 -1.71
C ALA A 191 18.48 -2.68 -2.71
N ARG A 192 18.94 -2.63 -3.96
CA ARG A 192 18.41 -3.42 -5.07
C ARG A 192 19.07 -4.79 -5.10
N VAL A 193 18.29 -5.84 -5.00
CA VAL A 193 18.77 -7.19 -5.30
C VAL A 193 18.87 -7.31 -6.83
N VAL A 194 20.10 -7.48 -7.31
CA VAL A 194 20.42 -7.65 -8.73
C VAL A 194 20.28 -9.12 -9.12
N GLN A 195 20.74 -10.01 -8.24
CA GLN A 195 20.80 -11.45 -8.46
C GLN A 195 20.65 -12.20 -7.14
N ALA A 196 19.98 -13.34 -7.17
CA ALA A 196 19.90 -14.27 -6.05
C ALA A 196 20.00 -15.69 -6.60
N GLU A 197 21.04 -16.42 -6.21
CA GLU A 197 21.35 -17.75 -6.72
C GLU A 197 21.70 -18.69 -5.58
N ARG A 198 21.53 -20.00 -5.79
CA ARG A 198 22.07 -21.00 -4.87
C ARG A 198 23.58 -20.86 -4.79
N SER A 199 24.11 -20.98 -3.58
CA SER A 199 25.55 -21.00 -3.36
C SER A 199 26.21 -22.15 -4.16
N GLU A 200 27.49 -22.02 -4.43
CA GLU A 200 28.26 -23.01 -5.21
C GLU A 200 28.18 -24.43 -4.60
N LYS A 201 28.53 -25.45 -5.42
CA LYS A 201 28.54 -26.85 -4.98
C LYS A 201 29.37 -27.02 -3.72
N GLY A 202 28.72 -27.44 -2.63
CA GLY A 202 29.33 -27.68 -1.31
C GLY A 202 28.95 -26.63 -0.24
N GLU A 203 28.46 -25.48 -0.61
CA GLU A 203 27.88 -24.48 0.30
C GLU A 203 26.35 -24.58 0.33
N GLN A 204 25.75 -24.53 1.52
CA GLN A 204 24.30 -24.47 1.67
C GLN A 204 23.82 -23.02 1.64
N GLY A 205 22.66 -22.76 0.99
CA GLY A 205 22.02 -21.46 1.00
C GLY A 205 22.11 -20.71 -0.32
N PHE A 206 22.16 -19.39 -0.24
CA PHE A 206 22.08 -18.45 -1.35
C PHE A 206 23.18 -17.40 -1.27
N SER A 207 23.69 -17.02 -2.44
CA SER A 207 24.46 -15.79 -2.67
C SER A 207 23.53 -14.75 -3.29
N VAL A 208 23.41 -13.58 -2.64
CA VAL A 208 22.51 -12.49 -3.04
C VAL A 208 23.34 -11.25 -3.35
N THR A 209 23.41 -10.87 -4.61
CA THR A 209 24.12 -9.65 -5.05
C THR A 209 23.19 -8.45 -4.90
N VAL A 210 23.65 -7.44 -4.19
CA VAL A 210 22.89 -6.23 -3.83
C VAL A 210 23.65 -5.00 -4.31
N GLU A 211 22.92 -4.08 -4.93
CA GLU A 211 23.34 -2.73 -5.29
C GLU A 211 22.77 -1.72 -4.30
N ASP A 212 23.62 -0.94 -3.66
CA ASP A 212 23.20 0.27 -2.93
C ASP A 212 22.95 1.40 -3.94
N ARG A 213 21.70 1.77 -4.15
CA ARG A 213 21.31 2.80 -5.12
C ARG A 213 21.63 4.23 -4.72
N VAL A 214 22.12 4.43 -3.50
CA VAL A 214 22.59 5.75 -3.03
C VAL A 214 24.07 5.94 -3.30
N SER A 215 24.89 4.91 -3.02
CA SER A 215 26.34 4.96 -3.23
C SER A 215 26.80 4.34 -4.56
N GLY A 216 25.99 3.47 -5.17
CA GLY A 216 26.38 2.66 -6.34
C GLY A 216 27.24 1.43 -5.97
N GLU A 217 27.49 1.17 -4.69
CA GLU A 217 28.27 0.03 -4.22
C GLU A 217 27.54 -1.29 -4.51
N LEU A 218 28.29 -2.32 -4.91
CA LEU A 218 27.84 -3.69 -5.08
C LEU A 218 28.45 -4.59 -4.00
N SER A 219 27.65 -5.45 -3.40
CA SER A 219 28.12 -6.45 -2.44
C SER A 219 27.35 -7.76 -2.55
N THR A 220 27.96 -8.86 -2.11
CA THR A 220 27.30 -10.16 -2.07
C THR A 220 27.04 -10.59 -0.63
N LEU A 221 25.78 -10.85 -0.33
CA LEU A 221 25.30 -11.32 0.96
C LEU A 221 25.00 -12.83 0.89
N LYS A 222 25.15 -13.53 2.03
CA LYS A 222 24.82 -14.96 2.13
C LYS A 222 23.61 -15.19 3.04
N ALA A 223 22.65 -16.00 2.59
CA ALA A 223 21.45 -16.37 3.33
C ALA A 223 21.16 -17.86 3.25
N THR A 224 20.52 -18.41 4.29
CA THR A 224 20.03 -19.80 4.28
C THR A 224 18.79 -19.93 3.39
N ALA A 225 17.90 -18.96 3.41
CA ALA A 225 16.66 -18.90 2.61
C ALA A 225 16.44 -17.52 2.00
N VAL A 226 15.72 -17.46 0.88
CA VAL A 226 15.32 -16.22 0.21
C VAL A 226 13.82 -16.25 -0.06
N VAL A 227 13.14 -15.16 0.29
CA VAL A 227 11.74 -14.91 -0.06
C VAL A 227 11.66 -13.70 -0.97
N SER A 228 11.11 -13.87 -2.19
CA SER A 228 10.73 -12.78 -3.07
C SER A 228 9.31 -12.35 -2.77
N ALA A 229 9.16 -11.17 -2.16
CA ALA A 229 7.89 -10.51 -1.84
C ALA A 229 7.72 -9.22 -2.66
N THR A 230 8.11 -9.26 -3.93
CA THR A 230 8.24 -8.11 -4.82
C THR A 230 6.92 -7.69 -5.46
N GLY A 231 5.79 -8.26 -5.03
CA GLY A 231 4.44 -7.86 -5.45
C GLY A 231 4.26 -7.95 -6.97
N ALA A 232 4.01 -6.82 -7.63
CA ALA A 232 3.79 -6.78 -9.08
C ALA A 232 5.05 -7.08 -9.91
N TRP A 233 6.24 -7.09 -9.29
CA TRP A 233 7.52 -7.48 -9.91
C TRP A 233 7.91 -8.94 -9.64
N ALA A 234 7.00 -9.76 -9.11
CA ALA A 234 7.30 -11.13 -8.69
C ALA A 234 7.89 -12.00 -9.83
N ASP A 235 7.45 -11.77 -11.06
CA ASP A 235 7.92 -12.53 -12.23
C ASP A 235 9.39 -12.24 -12.62
N ARG A 236 10.04 -11.21 -12.04
CA ARG A 236 11.48 -10.94 -12.26
C ARG A 236 12.40 -12.02 -11.68
N PHE A 237 11.96 -12.67 -10.62
CA PHE A 237 12.70 -13.75 -9.97
C PHE A 237 12.11 -15.14 -10.30
N SER A 238 11.10 -15.19 -11.15
CA SER A 238 10.49 -16.41 -11.69
C SER A 238 11.11 -16.76 -13.04
N GLY A 239 11.21 -18.06 -13.39
CA GLY A 239 11.92 -18.47 -14.59
C GLY A 239 11.22 -18.16 -15.90
N THR A 240 10.11 -18.83 -16.26
CA THR A 240 9.65 -18.81 -17.65
C THR A 240 8.20 -18.41 -17.87
N GLU A 241 7.34 -18.44 -16.86
CA GLU A 241 5.92 -18.11 -17.02
C GLU A 241 5.52 -16.92 -16.17
N ALA A 242 4.97 -15.87 -16.83
CA ALA A 242 4.37 -14.73 -16.15
C ALA A 242 3.11 -15.19 -15.38
N ARG A 243 3.15 -15.13 -14.06
CA ARG A 243 2.06 -15.51 -13.15
C ARG A 243 1.26 -14.31 -12.65
N VAL A 244 1.87 -13.12 -12.72
CA VAL A 244 1.27 -11.89 -12.24
C VAL A 244 0.72 -11.07 -13.39
N ARG A 245 -0.57 -10.73 -13.31
CA ARG A 245 -1.21 -9.75 -14.16
C ARG A 245 -1.21 -8.40 -13.46
N PRO A 246 -0.44 -7.41 -13.94
CA PRO A 246 -0.41 -6.09 -13.33
C PRO A 246 -1.71 -5.32 -13.67
N LEU A 247 -2.51 -4.99 -12.66
CA LEU A 247 -3.73 -4.21 -12.81
C LEU A 247 -3.60 -2.86 -12.11
N ARG A 248 -3.74 -1.76 -12.87
CA ARG A 248 -3.66 -0.40 -12.34
C ARG A 248 -5.02 0.06 -11.82
N GLY A 249 -4.99 0.71 -10.64
CA GLY A 249 -6.13 1.39 -10.05
C GLY A 249 -5.73 2.76 -9.54
N SER A 250 -6.50 3.78 -9.95
CA SER A 250 -6.22 5.17 -9.65
C SER A 250 -7.24 5.77 -8.68
N HIS A 251 -6.78 6.74 -7.85
CA HIS A 251 -7.62 7.50 -6.93
C HIS A 251 -7.35 9.00 -7.08
N LEU A 252 -8.36 9.80 -6.78
CA LEU A 252 -8.29 11.26 -6.70
C LEU A 252 -8.41 11.69 -5.24
N PHE A 253 -7.60 12.66 -4.83
CA PHE A 253 -7.72 13.36 -3.55
C PHE A 253 -8.28 14.75 -3.81
N ILE A 254 -9.49 14.99 -3.33
CA ILE A 254 -10.32 16.16 -3.68
C ILE A 254 -10.46 17.06 -2.46
N ASP A 255 -10.51 18.36 -2.71
CA ASP A 255 -10.79 19.38 -1.70
C ASP A 255 -12.10 19.06 -0.97
N PRO A 256 -12.06 18.84 0.37
CA PRO A 256 -13.24 18.53 1.15
C PRO A 256 -14.24 19.69 1.22
N ALA A 257 -13.82 20.93 0.96
CA ALA A 257 -14.73 22.06 0.88
C ALA A 257 -15.67 21.96 -0.34
N VAL A 258 -15.20 21.31 -1.42
CA VAL A 258 -15.99 21.13 -2.63
C VAL A 258 -16.82 19.85 -2.58
N LEU A 259 -16.23 18.75 -2.10
CA LEU A 259 -16.90 17.46 -1.97
C LEU A 259 -16.82 16.97 -0.51
N PRO A 260 -17.61 17.52 0.42
CA PRO A 260 -17.62 17.06 1.80
C PRO A 260 -18.33 15.72 1.93
N VAL A 261 -17.65 14.73 2.50
CA VAL A 261 -18.21 13.42 2.88
C VAL A 261 -17.69 13.03 4.27
N ASN A 262 -18.56 12.45 5.10
CA ASN A 262 -18.22 12.04 6.46
C ASN A 262 -18.21 10.50 6.62
N ASP A 263 -18.77 9.79 5.64
CA ASP A 263 -18.87 8.32 5.62
C ASP A 263 -18.30 7.78 4.31
N CYS A 264 -17.93 6.51 4.32
CA CYS A 264 -17.49 5.80 3.12
C CYS A 264 -18.69 5.42 2.27
N LEU A 265 -18.80 5.98 1.08
CA LEU A 265 -19.85 5.66 0.13
C LEU A 265 -19.36 4.62 -0.88
N THR A 266 -20.16 3.58 -1.11
CA THR A 266 -19.98 2.67 -2.24
C THR A 266 -21.03 3.00 -3.29
N VAL A 267 -20.61 3.61 -4.39
CA VAL A 267 -21.52 4.04 -5.46
C VAL A 267 -21.17 3.35 -6.77
N MET A 268 -22.19 3.10 -7.60
CA MET A 268 -22.01 2.42 -8.89
C MET A 268 -21.69 3.43 -9.97
N HIS A 269 -20.65 3.16 -10.75
CA HIS A 269 -20.27 4.01 -11.88
C HIS A 269 -21.36 3.97 -12.97
N PRO A 270 -21.74 5.13 -13.57
CA PRO A 270 -22.86 5.20 -14.51
C PRO A 270 -22.59 4.52 -15.86
N GLU A 271 -21.33 4.31 -16.25
CA GLU A 271 -20.98 3.70 -17.54
C GLU A 271 -20.98 2.17 -17.52
N ASP A 272 -20.41 1.58 -16.47
CA ASP A 272 -20.10 0.15 -16.41
C ASP A 272 -20.67 -0.56 -15.18
N GLY A 273 -21.33 0.17 -14.28
CA GLY A 273 -21.92 -0.37 -13.07
C GLY A 273 -20.91 -0.88 -12.03
N ARG A 274 -19.64 -0.52 -12.14
CA ARG A 274 -18.61 -0.94 -11.18
C ARG A 274 -18.74 -0.14 -9.87
N PRO A 275 -18.51 -0.79 -8.71
CA PRO A 275 -18.46 -0.09 -7.44
C PRO A 275 -17.19 0.78 -7.35
N VAL A 276 -17.36 2.03 -6.98
CA VAL A 276 -16.31 3.00 -6.69
C VAL A 276 -16.57 3.57 -5.30
N PHE A 277 -15.53 3.83 -4.56
CA PHE A 277 -15.62 4.40 -3.22
C PHE A 277 -15.43 5.92 -3.27
N VAL A 278 -16.20 6.62 -2.44
CA VAL A 278 -16.05 8.05 -2.13
C VAL A 278 -16.01 8.15 -0.61
N PHE A 279 -14.91 8.56 -0.03
CA PHE A 279 -14.71 8.47 1.41
C PHE A 279 -13.80 9.57 1.97
N PRO A 280 -13.99 9.96 3.24
CA PRO A 280 -13.08 10.88 3.91
C PRO A 280 -11.78 10.16 4.25
N TRP A 281 -10.65 10.80 4.03
CA TRP A 281 -9.35 10.27 4.44
C TRP A 281 -8.37 11.41 4.71
N GLU A 282 -7.86 11.52 5.93
CA GLU A 282 -6.84 12.48 6.35
C GLU A 282 -7.16 13.94 5.92
N GLY A 283 -8.40 14.36 6.11
CA GLY A 283 -8.84 15.71 5.80
C GLY A 283 -9.06 16.04 4.32
N VAL A 284 -9.09 15.04 3.44
CA VAL A 284 -9.49 15.16 2.02
C VAL A 284 -10.59 14.17 1.69
N THR A 285 -11.24 14.33 0.56
CA THR A 285 -12.15 13.31 0.00
C THR A 285 -11.42 12.48 -1.03
N CYS A 286 -11.27 11.18 -0.73
CA CYS A 286 -10.67 10.20 -1.63
C CYS A 286 -11.73 9.55 -2.51
N VAL A 287 -11.50 9.46 -3.82
CA VAL A 287 -12.38 8.83 -4.80
C VAL A 287 -11.62 7.81 -5.63
N GLY A 288 -12.07 6.58 -5.63
CA GLY A 288 -11.47 5.48 -6.39
C GLY A 288 -12.18 4.15 -6.14
N THR A 289 -11.89 3.18 -6.93
CA THR A 289 -10.72 3.02 -7.79
C THR A 289 -11.13 2.63 -9.22
N THR A 290 -10.26 2.94 -10.16
CA THR A 290 -10.30 2.33 -11.51
C THR A 290 -9.71 0.92 -11.49
N ASP A 291 -9.80 0.16 -12.59
CA ASP A 291 -9.24 -1.19 -12.70
C ASP A 291 -8.93 -1.49 -14.19
N LEU A 292 -7.69 -1.25 -14.58
CA LEU A 292 -7.21 -1.35 -15.95
C LEU A 292 -5.97 -2.23 -16.01
N ASP A 293 -5.76 -2.94 -17.13
CA ASP A 293 -4.45 -3.55 -17.38
C ASP A 293 -3.37 -2.47 -17.40
N HIS A 294 -2.19 -2.81 -16.88
CA HIS A 294 -1.04 -1.91 -16.84
C HIS A 294 0.03 -2.36 -17.83
N PRO A 295 0.02 -1.84 -19.06
CA PRO A 295 0.93 -2.27 -20.11
C PRO A 295 2.29 -1.57 -20.07
N GLN A 296 2.48 -0.56 -19.20
CA GLN A 296 3.71 0.20 -19.11
C GLN A 296 4.80 -0.62 -18.42
N ASP A 297 6.05 -0.22 -18.67
CA ASP A 297 7.21 -0.76 -17.98
C ASP A 297 7.06 -0.58 -16.46
N MET A 298 7.22 -1.67 -15.73
CA MET A 298 7.11 -1.70 -14.27
C MET A 298 8.23 -0.93 -13.56
N ASP A 299 9.31 -0.56 -14.23
CA ASP A 299 10.38 0.30 -13.69
C ASP A 299 10.00 1.78 -13.71
N ILE A 300 8.94 2.13 -14.44
CA ILE A 300 8.34 3.46 -14.44
C ILE A 300 7.23 3.50 -13.38
N GLU A 301 7.29 4.50 -12.52
CA GLU A 301 6.28 4.72 -11.50
C GLU A 301 4.89 4.92 -12.13
N ALA A 302 3.88 4.19 -11.65
CA ALA A 302 2.53 4.29 -12.21
C ALA A 302 1.90 5.67 -11.91
N ALA A 303 1.23 6.24 -12.89
CA ALA A 303 0.49 7.50 -12.79
C ALA A 303 -0.97 7.32 -13.26
N ALA A 304 -1.86 8.13 -12.72
CA ALA A 304 -3.23 8.20 -13.22
C ALA A 304 -3.24 8.78 -14.64
N SER A 305 -4.00 8.19 -15.54
CA SER A 305 -4.18 8.71 -16.88
C SER A 305 -5.32 9.76 -16.91
N ASP A 306 -5.31 10.61 -17.93
CA ASP A 306 -6.39 11.56 -18.20
C ASP A 306 -7.77 10.88 -18.25
N ARG A 307 -7.84 9.72 -18.91
CA ARG A 307 -9.07 8.93 -19.01
C ARG A 307 -9.58 8.47 -17.64
N GLU A 308 -8.69 8.10 -16.72
CA GLU A 308 -9.07 7.68 -15.36
C GLU A 308 -9.59 8.86 -14.55
N VAL A 309 -8.99 10.05 -14.70
CA VAL A 309 -9.48 11.28 -14.06
C VAL A 309 -10.87 11.64 -14.57
N VAL A 310 -11.08 11.65 -15.89
CA VAL A 310 -12.39 11.91 -16.50
C VAL A 310 -13.44 10.91 -16.04
N TYR A 311 -13.10 9.62 -15.98
CA TYR A 311 -13.99 8.56 -15.50
C TYR A 311 -14.44 8.82 -14.06
N LEU A 312 -13.51 9.09 -13.15
CA LEU A 312 -13.85 9.35 -11.74
C LEU A 312 -14.61 10.66 -11.55
N LEU A 313 -14.27 11.74 -12.27
CA LEU A 313 -15.02 13.00 -12.24
C LEU A 313 -16.46 12.83 -12.76
N LYS A 314 -16.67 12.00 -13.79
CA LYS A 314 -18.01 11.68 -14.29
C LYS A 314 -18.85 10.98 -13.22
N LEU A 315 -18.28 10.02 -12.50
CA LEU A 315 -18.94 9.39 -11.36
C LEU A 315 -19.37 10.44 -10.33
N ILE A 316 -18.43 11.28 -9.88
CA ILE A 316 -18.68 12.27 -8.82
C ILE A 316 -19.81 13.20 -9.24
N ASN A 317 -19.72 13.80 -10.42
CA ASN A 317 -20.72 14.75 -10.90
C ASN A 317 -22.08 14.11 -11.22
N THR A 318 -22.11 12.79 -11.46
CA THR A 318 -23.36 12.02 -11.58
C THR A 318 -23.98 11.77 -10.21
N GLN A 319 -23.17 11.45 -9.20
CA GLN A 319 -23.66 11.15 -7.84
C GLN A 319 -23.92 12.40 -7.01
N PHE A 320 -23.22 13.50 -7.28
CA PHE A 320 -23.31 14.79 -6.59
C PHE A 320 -23.50 15.94 -7.59
N PRO A 321 -24.63 16.00 -8.31
CA PRO A 321 -24.80 16.90 -9.47
C PRO A 321 -24.70 18.38 -9.14
N GLY A 322 -24.94 18.79 -7.89
CA GLY A 322 -24.80 20.18 -7.45
C GLY A 322 -23.39 20.62 -7.07
N ARG A 323 -22.38 19.71 -7.06
CA ARG A 323 -21.03 20.02 -6.59
C ARG A 323 -20.12 20.54 -7.70
N ASN A 324 -20.37 20.21 -8.96
CA ASN A 324 -19.60 20.66 -10.13
C ASN A 324 -18.09 20.49 -9.94
N VAL A 325 -17.67 19.30 -9.52
CA VAL A 325 -16.24 19.00 -9.25
C VAL A 325 -15.46 18.99 -10.55
N THR A 326 -14.38 19.77 -10.60
CA THR A 326 -13.47 19.89 -11.75
C THR A 326 -12.06 19.41 -11.39
N ARG A 327 -11.14 19.41 -12.36
CA ARG A 327 -9.73 19.07 -12.13
C ARG A 327 -9.02 19.98 -11.14
N GLU A 328 -9.41 21.24 -11.08
CA GLU A 328 -8.82 22.26 -10.19
C GLU A 328 -9.08 21.97 -8.72
N HIS A 329 -10.11 21.17 -8.41
CA HIS A 329 -10.45 20.75 -7.06
C HIS A 329 -9.68 19.50 -6.60
N ILE A 330 -8.81 18.94 -7.45
CA ILE A 330 -8.01 17.75 -7.14
C ILE A 330 -6.64 18.22 -6.64
N TYR A 331 -6.30 17.86 -5.40
CA TYR A 331 -4.98 18.16 -4.83
C TYR A 331 -3.90 17.28 -5.41
N SER A 332 -4.19 15.99 -5.56
CA SER A 332 -3.27 14.99 -6.07
C SER A 332 -4.01 13.75 -6.59
N THR A 333 -3.27 12.90 -7.28
CA THR A 333 -3.73 11.57 -7.71
C THR A 333 -2.76 10.50 -7.23
N ILE A 334 -3.21 9.26 -7.12
CA ILE A 334 -2.34 8.09 -6.99
C ILE A 334 -2.77 7.02 -7.97
N ALA A 335 -1.79 6.26 -8.49
CA ALA A 335 -2.04 5.06 -9.25
C ALA A 335 -1.21 3.90 -8.69
N GLY A 336 -1.88 2.82 -8.29
CA GLY A 336 -1.24 1.62 -7.76
C GLY A 336 -1.42 0.43 -8.70
N VAL A 337 -0.35 -0.34 -8.89
CA VAL A 337 -0.39 -1.58 -9.68
C VAL A 337 -0.61 -2.77 -8.75
N ARG A 338 -1.75 -3.44 -8.90
CA ARG A 338 -2.10 -4.62 -8.11
C ARG A 338 -1.44 -5.85 -8.69
N PRO A 339 -0.72 -6.65 -7.88
CA PRO A 339 -0.24 -7.97 -8.28
C PRO A 339 -1.41 -8.97 -8.25
N VAL A 340 -2.08 -9.16 -9.36
CA VAL A 340 -3.17 -10.13 -9.44
C VAL A 340 -2.64 -11.42 -10.04
N ILE A 341 -2.93 -12.56 -9.40
CA ILE A 341 -2.55 -13.87 -9.95
C ILE A 341 -3.48 -14.15 -11.13
N ALA A 342 -2.89 -14.33 -12.31
CA ALA A 342 -3.62 -14.53 -13.55
C ALA A 342 -4.45 -15.82 -13.50
N SER A 343 -5.77 -15.72 -13.72
CA SER A 343 -6.69 -16.87 -13.76
C SER A 343 -6.81 -17.49 -15.15
N GLY A 344 -6.26 -16.84 -16.18
CA GLY A 344 -6.29 -17.28 -17.59
C GLY A 344 -6.35 -16.12 -18.57
N LYS A 345 -6.28 -16.43 -19.87
CA LYS A 345 -6.38 -15.42 -20.94
C LYS A 345 -7.82 -14.94 -21.10
N GLY A 346 -8.02 -13.61 -21.24
CA GLY A 346 -9.31 -13.01 -21.57
C GLY A 346 -10.28 -12.80 -20.39
N VAL A 347 -9.84 -13.02 -19.15
CA VAL A 347 -10.65 -12.73 -17.97
C VAL A 347 -10.74 -11.21 -17.77
N ASP A 348 -11.94 -10.69 -17.48
CA ASP A 348 -12.14 -9.28 -17.14
C ASP A 348 -11.33 -8.90 -15.88
N PRO A 349 -10.57 -7.78 -15.89
CA PRO A 349 -9.76 -7.35 -14.74
C PRO A 349 -10.52 -7.31 -13.42
N SER A 350 -11.79 -6.94 -13.44
CA SER A 350 -12.64 -6.86 -12.26
C SER A 350 -13.07 -8.22 -11.71
N LYS A 351 -12.96 -9.30 -12.49
CA LYS A 351 -13.35 -10.67 -12.14
C LYS A 351 -12.20 -11.54 -11.65
N GLU A 352 -10.96 -11.06 -11.77
CA GLU A 352 -9.78 -11.78 -11.30
C GLU A 352 -9.84 -12.04 -9.79
N ARG A 353 -9.33 -13.20 -9.37
CA ARG A 353 -9.23 -13.58 -7.96
C ARG A 353 -8.23 -12.70 -7.23
N ARG A 354 -8.51 -12.42 -5.96
CA ARG A 354 -7.68 -11.58 -5.09
C ARG A 354 -6.95 -12.40 -4.03
N ASP A 355 -6.79 -13.70 -4.27
CA ASP A 355 -5.97 -14.57 -3.43
C ASP A 355 -4.48 -14.32 -3.66
N HIS A 356 -3.67 -14.68 -2.68
CA HIS A 356 -2.24 -14.75 -2.87
C HIS A 356 -1.83 -16.14 -3.37
N ALA A 357 -0.65 -16.20 -3.97
CA ALA A 357 0.00 -17.44 -4.32
C ALA A 357 1.42 -17.46 -3.76
N VAL A 358 1.83 -18.65 -3.34
CA VAL A 358 3.21 -18.94 -2.91
C VAL A 358 3.74 -20.07 -3.78
N TRP A 359 4.93 -19.88 -4.37
CA TRP A 359 5.56 -20.90 -5.19
C TRP A 359 7.08 -20.86 -5.01
N GLY A 360 7.72 -22.02 -5.23
CA GLY A 360 9.18 -22.17 -5.20
C GLY A 360 9.75 -22.34 -6.60
N GLU A 361 10.80 -21.60 -6.91
CA GLU A 361 11.55 -21.75 -8.15
C GLU A 361 13.04 -21.49 -7.91
N ASN A 362 13.91 -22.36 -8.41
CA ASN A 362 15.36 -22.30 -8.13
C ASN A 362 15.71 -22.25 -6.63
N GLY A 363 14.80 -22.70 -5.76
CA GLY A 363 14.91 -22.67 -4.31
C GLY A 363 14.51 -21.35 -3.65
N ILE A 364 14.21 -20.31 -4.43
CA ILE A 364 13.63 -19.05 -3.94
C ILE A 364 12.13 -19.26 -3.78
N VAL A 365 11.59 -18.86 -2.64
CA VAL A 365 10.15 -18.80 -2.40
C VAL A 365 9.63 -17.45 -2.85
N THR A 366 8.74 -17.44 -3.84
CA THR A 366 8.08 -16.22 -4.30
C THR A 366 6.66 -16.17 -3.76
N VAL A 367 6.26 -15.00 -3.25
CA VAL A 367 4.91 -14.72 -2.77
C VAL A 367 4.37 -13.44 -3.40
N SER A 368 3.18 -13.52 -4.01
CA SER A 368 2.54 -12.38 -4.66
C SER A 368 1.02 -12.48 -4.59
N GLY A 369 0.33 -11.39 -4.89
CA GLY A 369 -1.12 -11.29 -4.76
C GLY A 369 -1.58 -10.96 -3.34
N GLY A 370 -2.84 -11.30 -3.06
CA GLY A 370 -3.44 -11.10 -1.74
C GLY A 370 -3.86 -9.65 -1.46
N LYS A 371 -4.04 -9.35 -0.18
CA LYS A 371 -4.58 -8.08 0.31
C LYS A 371 -3.72 -7.50 1.44
N LEU A 372 -3.78 -6.18 1.57
CA LEU A 372 -3.24 -5.46 2.72
C LEU A 372 -3.74 -6.05 4.05
N THR A 373 -5.03 -6.36 4.15
CA THR A 373 -5.68 -6.89 5.37
C THR A 373 -5.08 -8.20 5.86
N THR A 374 -4.69 -9.10 4.94
CA THR A 374 -4.28 -10.48 5.27
C THR A 374 -2.77 -10.69 5.23
N PHE A 375 -1.97 -9.63 5.26
CA PHE A 375 -0.51 -9.70 5.10
C PHE A 375 0.17 -10.68 6.07
N ARG A 376 -0.33 -10.79 7.30
CA ARG A 376 0.21 -11.71 8.29
C ARG A 376 0.03 -13.18 7.90
N LEU A 377 -1.15 -13.54 7.38
CA LEU A 377 -1.41 -14.91 6.92
C LEU A 377 -0.54 -15.24 5.71
N ILE A 378 -0.41 -14.30 4.78
CA ILE A 378 0.47 -14.41 3.60
C ILE A 378 1.94 -14.63 4.03
N ALA A 379 2.39 -13.90 5.05
CA ALA A 379 3.73 -14.05 5.60
C ALA A 379 3.97 -15.45 6.21
N LEU A 380 2.98 -15.96 6.93
CA LEU A 380 3.06 -17.32 7.51
C LEU A 380 3.13 -18.41 6.42
N ASP A 381 2.36 -18.26 5.34
CA ASP A 381 2.38 -19.18 4.21
C ASP A 381 3.74 -19.15 3.48
N ALA A 382 4.35 -17.96 3.34
CA ALA A 382 5.70 -17.81 2.79
C ALA A 382 6.75 -18.48 3.68
N LEU A 383 6.69 -18.30 5.01
CA LEU A 383 7.63 -18.95 5.95
C LEU A 383 7.48 -20.46 5.98
N LEU A 384 6.25 -20.98 5.86
CA LEU A 384 6.03 -22.43 5.72
C LEU A 384 6.72 -22.96 4.46
N ALA A 385 6.57 -22.28 3.34
CA ALA A 385 7.17 -22.69 2.06
C ALA A 385 8.70 -22.66 2.07
N THR A 386 9.34 -21.82 2.91
CA THR A 386 10.81 -21.86 3.11
C THR A 386 11.28 -23.00 4.00
N GLY A 387 10.38 -23.65 4.74
CA GLY A 387 10.71 -24.63 5.77
C GLY A 387 11.22 -24.02 7.09
N LEU A 388 11.17 -22.69 7.25
CA LEU A 388 11.56 -22.01 8.50
C LEU A 388 10.55 -22.25 9.63
N ILE A 389 9.32 -22.60 9.30
CA ILE A 389 8.29 -23.08 10.21
C ILE A 389 7.68 -24.38 9.67
N ASP A 390 7.22 -25.23 10.56
CA ASP A 390 6.51 -26.46 10.20
C ASP A 390 4.98 -26.25 10.14
N ASP A 391 4.24 -27.25 9.64
CA ASP A 391 2.79 -27.24 9.57
C ASP A 391 2.08 -27.04 10.91
N LYS A 392 2.65 -27.53 12.00
CA LYS A 392 2.08 -27.42 13.34
C LYS A 392 2.19 -25.98 13.84
N GLU A 393 3.37 -25.38 13.68
CA GLU A 393 3.60 -23.99 14.05
C GLU A 393 2.79 -23.05 13.18
N HIS A 394 2.72 -23.28 11.87
CA HIS A 394 1.90 -22.51 10.94
C HIS A 394 0.43 -22.47 11.40
N ARG A 395 -0.20 -23.64 11.61
CA ARG A 395 -1.60 -23.72 12.10
C ARG A 395 -1.80 -23.06 13.45
N ARG A 396 -0.82 -23.17 14.37
CA ARG A 396 -0.86 -22.50 15.66
C ARG A 396 -0.79 -20.98 15.50
N SER A 397 0.11 -20.49 14.67
CA SER A 397 0.32 -19.07 14.44
C SER A 397 -0.90 -18.41 13.75
N GLN A 398 -1.52 -19.07 12.78
CA GLN A 398 -2.75 -18.58 12.16
C GLN A 398 -3.89 -18.34 13.18
N LYS A 399 -4.00 -19.23 14.18
CA LYS A 399 -5.04 -19.16 15.23
C LYS A 399 -4.63 -18.31 16.43
N SER A 400 -3.40 -17.82 16.48
CA SER A 400 -2.89 -17.07 17.62
C SER A 400 -3.70 -15.79 17.84
N LYS A 401 -4.05 -15.54 19.11
CA LYS A 401 -4.65 -14.30 19.59
C LYS A 401 -3.62 -13.41 20.32
N ALA A 402 -2.34 -13.80 20.31
CA ALA A 402 -1.29 -12.99 20.90
C ALA A 402 -1.24 -11.63 20.19
N ARG A 403 -0.98 -10.56 20.94
CA ARG A 403 -0.83 -9.23 20.40
C ARG A 403 0.34 -9.19 19.42
N GLY A 404 0.09 -8.62 18.25
CA GLY A 404 1.06 -8.56 17.16
C GLY A 404 1.89 -7.30 17.13
N PHE A 405 1.49 -6.25 17.86
CA PHE A 405 2.17 -4.95 17.88
C PHE A 405 2.22 -4.42 19.31
N GLU A 406 3.41 -4.02 19.73
CA GLU A 406 3.64 -3.41 21.03
C GLU A 406 3.87 -1.90 20.87
N PRO A 407 3.52 -1.06 21.85
CA PRO A 407 3.81 0.37 21.81
C PRO A 407 5.28 0.66 21.49
N ILE A 408 5.54 1.68 20.69
CA ILE A 408 6.91 2.11 20.36
C ILE A 408 7.39 3.03 21.47
N GLU A 409 8.40 2.60 22.21
CA GLU A 409 8.96 3.39 23.31
C GLU A 409 9.46 4.75 22.85
N ASN A 410 9.08 5.80 23.57
CA ASN A 410 9.48 7.19 23.32
C ASN A 410 9.07 7.74 21.93
N ALA A 411 8.14 7.09 21.23
CA ALA A 411 7.59 7.66 20.02
C ALA A 411 6.50 8.70 20.34
N PRO A 412 6.41 9.79 19.58
CA PRO A 412 5.24 10.67 19.63
C PRO A 412 3.96 9.87 19.30
N GLU A 413 2.84 10.22 19.93
CA GLU A 413 1.55 9.57 19.70
C GLU A 413 1.19 9.50 18.19
N ALA A 414 1.49 10.55 17.44
CA ALA A 414 1.28 10.61 16.00
C ALA A 414 2.00 9.51 15.18
N VAL A 415 3.01 8.86 15.73
CA VAL A 415 3.70 7.74 15.06
C VAL A 415 2.88 6.46 15.14
N GLU A 416 2.19 6.24 16.25
CA GLU A 416 1.35 5.07 16.48
C GLU A 416 -0.10 5.30 16.02
N ALA A 417 -0.72 6.40 16.48
CA ALA A 417 -2.06 6.84 16.11
C ALA A 417 -1.95 7.88 14.99
N PHE A 418 -1.64 7.41 13.79
CA PHE A 418 -1.30 8.27 12.65
C PHE A 418 -2.51 8.98 12.05
N LEU A 419 -3.66 8.29 11.99
CA LEU A 419 -4.86 8.87 11.41
C LEU A 419 -5.31 10.09 12.22
N HIS A 420 -5.60 11.17 11.52
CA HIS A 420 -5.98 12.47 12.10
C HIS A 420 -4.88 13.20 12.90
N ALA A 421 -3.64 12.67 12.90
CA ALA A 421 -2.53 13.32 13.55
C ALA A 421 -2.06 14.58 12.82
N ASP A 422 -1.53 15.55 13.55
CA ASP A 422 -0.83 16.68 12.93
C ASP A 422 0.53 16.23 12.38
N GLN A 423 0.54 15.92 11.10
CA GLN A 423 1.74 15.46 10.39
C GLN A 423 2.79 16.57 10.18
N THR A 424 2.53 17.80 10.62
CA THR A 424 3.48 18.92 10.60
C THR A 424 4.13 19.16 11.96
N ASN A 425 3.73 18.41 12.99
CA ASN A 425 4.27 18.54 14.33
C ASN A 425 5.78 18.31 14.32
N PRO A 426 6.61 19.25 14.82
CA PRO A 426 8.07 19.14 14.82
C PRO A 426 8.59 17.86 15.47
N ALA A 427 8.03 17.43 16.61
CA ALA A 427 8.48 16.22 17.30
C ALA A 427 8.18 14.94 16.48
N PHE A 428 7.06 14.93 15.74
CA PHE A 428 6.73 13.85 14.82
C PHE A 428 7.73 13.79 13.66
N ILE A 429 8.02 14.93 13.02
CA ILE A 429 8.99 15.02 11.92
C ILE A 429 10.40 14.61 12.38
N GLU A 430 10.85 15.12 13.53
CA GLU A 430 12.15 14.78 14.10
C GLU A 430 12.29 13.27 14.35
N TRP A 431 11.27 12.68 14.94
CA TRP A 431 11.27 11.24 15.21
C TRP A 431 11.35 10.41 13.92
N ILE A 432 10.58 10.77 12.89
CA ILE A 432 10.59 10.11 11.59
C ILE A 432 11.98 10.20 10.94
N LEU A 433 12.55 11.40 10.87
CA LEU A 433 13.86 11.62 10.26
C LEU A 433 14.98 10.82 10.97
N ALA A 434 14.87 10.63 12.28
CA ALA A 434 15.83 9.87 13.06
C ALA A 434 15.65 8.33 12.95
N HIS A 435 14.42 7.83 12.70
CA HIS A 435 14.11 6.42 12.93
C HIS A 435 13.54 5.67 11.72
N GLU A 436 13.20 6.33 10.62
CA GLU A 436 12.49 5.70 9.50
C GLU A 436 13.25 5.74 8.18
N SER A 437 14.57 5.83 8.23
CA SER A 437 15.48 5.69 7.05
C SER A 437 15.08 6.60 5.87
N VAL A 438 14.78 7.88 6.14
CA VAL A 438 14.47 8.87 5.10
C VAL A 438 15.74 9.21 4.32
N VAL A 439 15.71 9.10 3.00
CA VAL A 439 16.83 9.40 2.09
C VAL A 439 16.53 10.59 1.19
N HIS A 440 15.28 10.72 0.76
CA HIS A 440 14.83 11.74 -0.17
C HIS A 440 13.60 12.50 0.34
N LEU A 441 13.34 13.70 -0.17
CA LEU A 441 12.14 14.47 0.19
C LEU A 441 10.84 13.75 -0.16
N ASP A 442 10.80 12.95 -1.24
CA ASP A 442 9.60 12.18 -1.59
C ASP A 442 9.32 11.03 -0.61
N ASP A 443 10.34 10.48 0.09
CA ASP A 443 10.13 9.54 1.17
C ASP A 443 9.32 10.20 2.29
N LEU A 444 9.74 11.39 2.70
CA LEU A 444 9.07 12.15 3.75
C LEU A 444 7.68 12.59 3.33
N MET A 445 7.56 13.27 2.19
CA MET A 445 6.34 13.95 1.78
C MET A 445 5.25 13.02 1.27
N LEU A 446 5.61 11.89 0.64
CA LEU A 446 4.65 10.98 0.01
C LEU A 446 4.40 9.70 0.81
N ARG A 447 5.34 9.30 1.69
CA ARG A 447 5.27 8.01 2.39
C ARG A 447 5.34 8.09 3.91
N ARG A 448 6.06 9.06 4.48
CA ARG A 448 6.13 9.19 5.95
C ARG A 448 5.04 10.10 6.51
N THR A 449 4.74 11.21 5.80
CA THR A 449 3.77 12.23 6.24
C THR A 449 2.53 12.35 5.37
N ARG A 450 2.54 11.90 4.15
CA ARG A 450 1.47 12.09 3.16
C ARG A 450 1.16 13.56 2.79
N LEU A 451 1.89 14.55 3.31
CA LEU A 451 1.65 15.98 3.06
C LEU A 451 1.63 16.33 1.57
N GLY A 452 2.42 15.61 0.76
CA GLY A 452 2.44 15.77 -0.70
C GLY A 452 1.14 15.34 -1.39
N LEU A 453 0.34 14.49 -0.76
CA LEU A 453 -0.97 14.07 -1.28
C LEU A 453 -2.12 14.91 -0.74
N LEU A 454 -2.02 15.33 0.52
CA LEU A 454 -3.11 15.93 1.30
C LEU A 454 -3.18 17.45 1.18
N LYS A 455 -2.10 18.10 0.73
CA LYS A 455 -2.01 19.56 0.65
C LYS A 455 -1.95 20.02 -0.80
N PRO A 456 -2.55 21.18 -1.14
CA PRO A 456 -2.44 21.77 -2.46
C PRO A 456 -0.97 21.98 -2.88
N ALA A 457 -0.73 22.01 -4.18
CA ALA A 457 0.59 22.25 -4.78
C ALA A 457 1.71 21.37 -4.16
N ALA A 458 1.43 20.05 -4.02
CA ALA A 458 2.40 19.09 -3.48
C ALA A 458 2.88 19.39 -2.05
N GLY A 459 2.15 20.17 -1.28
CA GLY A 459 2.54 20.55 0.07
C GLY A 459 3.80 21.43 0.16
N ILE A 460 4.22 22.08 -0.92
CA ILE A 460 5.47 22.87 -0.99
C ILE A 460 5.51 23.98 0.07
N ALA A 461 4.39 24.63 0.36
CA ALA A 461 4.34 25.66 1.38
C ALA A 461 4.66 25.10 2.78
N VAL A 462 4.13 23.93 3.11
CA VAL A 462 4.42 23.21 4.36
C VAL A 462 5.88 22.74 4.38
N LEU A 463 6.35 22.15 3.28
CA LEU A 463 7.73 21.69 3.17
C LEU A 463 8.73 22.83 3.43
N ALA A 464 8.45 24.05 2.96
CA ALA A 464 9.29 25.22 3.20
C ALA A 464 9.43 25.55 4.69
N THR A 465 8.39 25.33 5.51
CA THR A 465 8.46 25.56 6.96
C THR A 465 9.31 24.50 7.69
N LEU A 466 9.44 23.31 7.12
CA LEU A 466 10.20 22.19 7.67
C LEU A 466 11.68 22.16 7.22
N ARG A 467 12.09 23.08 6.31
CA ARG A 467 13.42 23.07 5.68
C ARG A 467 14.56 22.95 6.69
N THR A 468 14.62 23.86 7.64
CA THR A 468 15.72 23.92 8.63
C THR A 468 15.82 22.62 9.43
N GLN A 469 14.69 22.09 9.87
CA GLN A 469 14.63 20.85 10.63
C GLN A 469 15.12 19.65 9.82
N ILE A 470 14.68 19.55 8.55
CA ILE A 470 15.08 18.47 7.65
C ILE A 470 16.57 18.54 7.33
N GLN A 471 17.09 19.75 6.98
CA GLN A 471 18.50 19.94 6.70
C GLN A 471 19.39 19.56 7.89
N GLN A 472 19.01 19.98 9.10
CA GLN A 472 19.76 19.63 10.33
C GLN A 472 19.72 18.13 10.61
N ALA A 473 18.56 17.49 10.53
CA ALA A 473 18.41 16.07 10.85
C ALA A 473 19.14 15.15 9.85
N LEU A 474 19.16 15.52 8.56
CA LEU A 474 19.75 14.70 7.49
C LEU A 474 21.16 15.17 7.08
N GLY A 475 21.69 16.24 7.68
CA GLY A 475 23.01 16.79 7.35
C GLY A 475 23.07 17.37 5.94
N TRP A 476 21.97 17.95 5.43
CA TRP A 476 21.91 18.49 4.08
C TRP A 476 22.31 19.97 4.05
N ASP A 477 23.18 20.32 3.11
CA ASP A 477 23.45 21.70 2.74
C ASP A 477 22.37 22.25 1.78
N ASP A 478 22.48 23.53 1.44
CA ASP A 478 21.53 24.19 0.54
C ASP A 478 21.57 23.58 -0.87
N THR A 479 22.74 23.16 -1.34
CA THR A 479 22.90 22.52 -2.65
C THR A 479 22.16 21.19 -2.71
N ARG A 480 22.26 20.38 -1.67
CA ARG A 480 21.52 19.10 -1.58
C ARG A 480 20.02 19.37 -1.46
N TRP A 481 19.60 20.33 -0.64
CA TRP A 481 18.22 20.73 -0.52
C TRP A 481 17.59 21.10 -1.87
N ASP A 482 18.25 21.96 -2.64
CA ASP A 482 17.71 22.42 -3.92
C ASP A 482 17.57 21.26 -4.93
N LYS A 483 18.54 20.35 -4.97
CA LYS A 483 18.45 19.13 -5.79
C LYS A 483 17.27 18.26 -5.37
N GLU A 484 17.07 18.04 -4.08
CA GLU A 484 15.95 17.23 -3.54
C GLU A 484 14.60 17.90 -3.82
N LEU A 485 14.52 19.21 -3.71
CA LEU A 485 13.28 19.95 -3.99
C LEU A 485 12.91 19.87 -5.47
N ILE A 486 13.88 20.00 -6.39
CA ILE A 486 13.68 19.81 -7.83
C ILE A 486 13.21 18.39 -8.12
N ARG A 487 13.90 17.39 -7.58
CA ARG A 487 13.57 15.97 -7.71
C ARG A 487 12.14 15.68 -7.22
N TYR A 488 11.79 16.15 -6.03
CA TYR A 488 10.47 15.96 -5.45
C TYR A 488 9.36 16.56 -6.31
N ARG A 489 9.55 17.82 -6.79
CA ARG A 489 8.57 18.48 -7.67
C ARG A 489 8.37 17.73 -8.98
N GLN A 490 9.43 17.22 -9.60
CA GLN A 490 9.35 16.43 -10.83
C GLN A 490 8.59 15.11 -10.60
N ILE A 491 8.90 14.39 -9.52
CA ILE A 491 8.20 13.15 -9.14
C ILE A 491 6.72 13.43 -8.91
N HIS A 492 6.41 14.44 -8.09
CA HIS A 492 5.03 14.77 -7.78
C HIS A 492 4.25 15.17 -9.04
N GLN A 493 4.78 16.08 -9.86
CA GLN A 493 4.13 16.53 -11.08
C GLN A 493 3.86 15.36 -12.04
N ARG A 494 4.81 14.46 -12.18
CA ARG A 494 4.73 13.36 -13.16
C ARG A 494 3.80 12.24 -12.70
N TYR A 495 3.82 11.86 -11.44
CA TYR A 495 3.17 10.63 -10.96
C TYR A 495 2.01 10.85 -9.98
N TYR A 496 1.93 12.05 -9.39
CA TYR A 496 0.91 12.39 -8.39
C TYR A 496 0.09 13.64 -8.77
N GLY A 497 0.53 14.39 -9.75
CA GLY A 497 -0.21 15.53 -10.29
C GLY A 497 -1.43 15.09 -11.09
N VAL A 498 -2.33 16.04 -11.35
CA VAL A 498 -3.46 15.84 -12.26
C VAL A 498 -2.93 15.84 -13.70
N PRO A 499 -3.13 14.76 -14.47
CA PRO A 499 -2.64 14.71 -15.85
C PRO A 499 -3.30 15.79 -16.72
N THR A 500 -2.52 16.34 -17.65
CA THR A 500 -3.01 17.30 -18.64
C THR A 500 -4.01 16.63 -19.59
N PRO A 501 -5.11 17.30 -19.99
CA PRO A 501 -6.06 16.75 -20.95
C PRO A 501 -5.40 16.33 -22.26
N ALA A 502 -5.76 15.16 -22.77
CA ALA A 502 -5.29 14.68 -24.05
C ALA A 502 -5.68 15.68 -25.16
N GLY A 503 -4.69 16.34 -25.76
CA GLY A 503 -4.86 17.40 -26.77
C GLY A 503 -4.30 18.78 -26.39
N ALA A 504 -3.84 18.98 -25.15
CA ALA A 504 -3.37 20.28 -24.66
C ALA A 504 -1.84 20.46 -24.62
N ALA A 505 -1.03 19.47 -24.95
CA ALA A 505 0.41 19.66 -25.23
C ALA A 505 1.03 18.43 -25.90
N ALA A 506 1.92 18.66 -26.86
CA ALA A 506 2.85 17.63 -27.33
C ALA A 506 3.71 17.18 -26.13
N GLU A 507 3.78 15.88 -25.85
CA GLU A 507 4.70 15.34 -24.84
C GLU A 507 6.13 15.80 -25.15
N PRO A 508 6.86 16.41 -24.22
CA PRO A 508 8.28 16.60 -24.42
C PRO A 508 8.94 15.22 -24.49
N ASN A 509 9.62 14.95 -25.57
CA ASN A 509 10.31 13.69 -25.87
C ASN A 509 11.53 13.54 -24.96
N VAL A 510 11.31 13.17 -23.69
CA VAL A 510 12.34 13.02 -22.66
C VAL A 510 13.15 11.73 -22.82
N SER A 511 12.73 10.83 -23.73
CA SER A 511 13.47 9.60 -24.03
C SER A 511 14.80 9.82 -24.77
N ALA A 512 15.01 10.97 -25.39
CA ALA A 512 16.27 11.30 -26.08
C ALA A 512 17.35 11.83 -25.12
N GLU A 513 16.99 12.66 -24.14
CA GLU A 513 17.96 13.28 -23.23
C GLU A 513 18.53 12.31 -22.17
N ILE A 514 17.82 11.26 -21.80
CA ILE A 514 18.30 10.26 -20.84
C ILE A 514 19.29 9.30 -21.50
N ARG A 515 19.13 9.00 -22.80
CA ARG A 515 20.06 8.13 -23.52
C ARG A 515 21.39 8.80 -23.86
N GLU A 516 21.42 10.11 -24.08
CA GLU A 516 22.66 10.84 -24.32
C GLU A 516 23.52 11.07 -23.08
N LYS A 517 22.94 11.08 -21.88
CA LYS A 517 23.69 11.20 -20.61
C LYS A 517 24.18 9.87 -20.03
N GLN A 518 23.80 8.74 -20.62
CA GLN A 518 24.32 7.41 -20.24
C GLN A 518 25.37 6.87 -21.23
N ALA A 519 25.65 7.59 -22.29
CA ALA A 519 26.64 7.22 -23.31
C ALA A 519 27.86 8.16 -23.36
N GLY A 520 28.01 9.07 -22.38
CA GLY A 520 29.16 9.97 -22.27
C GLY A 520 29.91 9.81 -20.94
#